data_503658557dbe9fd44d206d6d922210fd
#
_entry.id   503658557dbe9fd44d206d6d922210fd
#
_cell.length_a   1.000
_cell.length_b   1.000
_cell.length_c   1.000
_cell.angle_alpha   90.00
_cell.angle_beta   90.00
_cell.angle_gamma   90.00
#
_symmetry.space_group_name_H-M   'P 1'
#
loop_
_entity.id
_entity.type
_entity.pdbx_description
1 polymer ?
#
loop_
_entity_poly.entity_id
_entity_poly.type
_entity_poly.pdbx_seq_one_letter_code
_entity_poly.pdbx_strand_id
1 'polypeptide(L)'
;VKLFVDSWKQGVLDIKNVYDNKGDYQGQASKFLETHYLFETESVLFKPTLTREEIFRNSFDRALSYFIGGDINEDKGFAIQEWKSIDTDQINILIEDGLIIAMGVLNFKSDEVFKVAFTFMLKESNSDLKIKVHHSSLIK
;
A
#
# COMPACT_ATOMS: atom_id res chain seq x y z
N VAL A 1 12.71 7.25 -5.49
CA VAL A 1 11.54 7.35 -4.62
C VAL A 1 10.25 7.43 -5.44
N LYS A 2 10.22 8.29 -6.47
CA LYS A 2 9.03 8.40 -7.33
C LYS A 2 8.75 7.09 -8.06
N LEU A 3 9.79 6.39 -8.53
CA LEU A 3 9.64 5.08 -9.16
C LEU A 3 9.09 4.03 -8.17
N PHE A 4 9.48 4.13 -6.90
CA PHE A 4 8.93 3.26 -5.87
C PHE A 4 7.42 3.49 -5.71
N VAL A 5 6.99 4.75 -5.63
CA VAL A 5 5.58 5.10 -5.49
C VAL A 5 4.79 4.61 -6.72
N ASP A 6 5.35 4.78 -7.92
CA ASP A 6 4.72 4.26 -9.15
C ASP A 6 4.61 2.74 -9.13
N SER A 7 5.64 2.05 -8.65
CA SER A 7 5.62 0.60 -8.50
C SER A 7 4.54 0.14 -7.51
N TRP A 8 4.40 0.86 -6.40
CA TRP A 8 3.37 0.57 -5.39
C TRP A 8 1.97 0.71 -5.98
N LYS A 9 1.71 1.81 -6.69
CA LYS A 9 0.42 2.04 -7.37
C LYS A 9 0.12 0.94 -8.38
N GLN A 10 1.10 0.63 -9.21
CA GLN A 10 0.94 -0.42 -10.22
C GLN A 10 0.70 -1.78 -9.57
N GLY A 11 1.37 -2.05 -8.45
CA GLY A 11 1.19 -3.29 -7.71
C GLY A 11 -0.25 -3.47 -7.21
N VAL A 12 -0.88 -2.41 -6.71
CA VAL A 12 -2.29 -2.45 -6.30
C VAL A 12 -3.19 -2.73 -7.51
N LEU A 13 -2.95 -2.04 -8.63
CA LEU A 13 -3.73 -2.26 -9.85
C LEU A 13 -3.53 -3.67 -10.42
N ASP A 14 -2.34 -4.22 -10.31
CA ASP A 14 -2.06 -5.60 -10.75
C ASP A 14 -2.86 -6.63 -9.93
N ILE A 15 -2.99 -6.42 -8.62
CA ILE A 15 -3.83 -7.28 -7.77
C ILE A 15 -5.28 -7.22 -8.26
N LYS A 16 -5.78 -6.02 -8.55
CA LYS A 16 -7.13 -5.82 -9.05
C LYS A 16 -7.33 -6.53 -10.38
N ASN A 17 -6.38 -6.40 -11.29
CA ASN A 17 -6.46 -7.05 -12.61
C ASN A 17 -6.49 -8.58 -12.49
N VAL A 18 -5.66 -9.15 -11.63
CA VAL A 18 -5.64 -10.60 -11.39
C VAL A 18 -6.97 -11.06 -10.80
N TYR A 19 -7.51 -10.29 -9.85
CA TYR A 19 -8.81 -10.56 -9.23
C TYR A 19 -9.92 -10.56 -10.28
N ASP A 20 -9.97 -9.55 -11.14
CA ASP A 20 -11.01 -9.41 -12.18
C ASP A 20 -10.94 -10.55 -13.19
N ASN A 21 -9.76 -11.06 -13.48
CA ASN A 21 -9.54 -12.17 -14.41
C ASN A 21 -9.66 -13.54 -13.73
N LYS A 22 -10.13 -13.57 -12.47
CA LYS A 22 -10.32 -14.80 -11.68
C LYS A 22 -9.03 -15.58 -11.49
N GLY A 23 -7.89 -14.86 -11.45
CA GLY A 23 -6.58 -15.45 -11.21
C GLY A 23 -6.26 -15.55 -9.72
N ASP A 24 -5.01 -15.92 -9.43
CA ASP A 24 -4.49 -16.04 -8.06
C ASP A 24 -4.15 -14.66 -7.50
N TYR A 25 -5.16 -13.88 -7.12
CA TYR A 25 -4.97 -12.56 -6.56
C TYR A 25 -4.34 -12.61 -5.17
N GLN A 26 -4.51 -13.70 -4.44
CA GLN A 26 -3.88 -13.88 -3.12
C GLN A 26 -2.36 -13.99 -3.27
N GLY A 27 -1.90 -14.80 -4.22
CA GLY A 27 -0.47 -14.90 -4.53
C GLY A 27 0.10 -13.59 -5.06
N GLN A 28 -0.66 -12.89 -5.88
CA GLN A 28 -0.25 -11.58 -6.41
C GLN A 28 -0.11 -10.56 -5.27
N ALA A 29 -1.05 -10.54 -4.32
CA ALA A 29 -0.99 -9.63 -3.17
C ALA A 29 0.16 -9.97 -2.23
N SER A 30 0.44 -11.27 -2.01
CA SER A 30 1.60 -11.69 -1.21
C SER A 30 2.90 -11.19 -1.83
N LYS A 31 3.03 -11.34 -3.14
CA LYS A 31 4.21 -10.84 -3.87
C LYS A 31 4.32 -9.32 -3.79
N PHE A 32 3.20 -8.61 -3.87
CA PHE A 32 3.16 -7.15 -3.71
C PHE A 32 3.71 -6.73 -2.35
N LEU A 33 3.29 -7.39 -1.27
CA LEU A 33 3.77 -7.10 0.07
C LEU A 33 5.25 -7.40 0.23
N GLU A 34 5.70 -8.54 -0.30
CA GLU A 34 7.12 -8.93 -0.26
C GLU A 34 8.00 -7.91 -0.99
N THR A 35 7.52 -7.41 -2.13
CA THR A 35 8.27 -6.48 -2.95
C THR A 35 8.36 -5.09 -2.32
N HIS A 36 7.29 -4.63 -1.66
CA HIS A 36 7.17 -3.22 -1.25
C HIS A 36 7.33 -2.98 0.25
N TYR A 37 7.24 -4.00 1.09
CA TYR A 37 7.29 -3.86 2.55
C TYR A 37 8.35 -4.77 3.17
N LEU A 38 8.84 -4.39 4.34
CA LEU A 38 9.90 -5.13 5.05
C LEU A 38 9.38 -6.20 6.03
N PHE A 39 8.12 -6.57 5.96
CA PHE A 39 7.48 -7.48 6.93
C PHE A 39 8.24 -8.79 7.16
N GLU A 40 8.89 -9.34 6.13
CA GLU A 40 9.56 -10.64 6.24
C GLU A 40 10.89 -10.59 6.97
N THR A 41 11.54 -9.43 6.97
CA THR A 41 12.90 -9.30 7.49
C THR A 41 13.01 -8.37 8.69
N GLU A 42 12.06 -7.46 8.88
CA GLU A 42 12.13 -6.43 9.92
C GLU A 42 10.72 -6.08 10.41
N SER A 43 10.67 -5.34 11.50
CA SER A 43 9.41 -4.78 12.00
C SER A 43 8.94 -3.66 11.09
N VAL A 44 7.65 -3.61 10.82
CA VAL A 44 6.99 -2.58 10.00
C VAL A 44 5.83 -2.01 10.80
N LEU A 45 5.66 -0.68 10.72
CA LEU A 45 4.47 -0.03 11.27
C LEU A 45 3.59 0.39 10.10
N PHE A 46 2.34 -0.06 10.11
CA PHE A 46 1.41 0.21 9.03
C PHE A 46 0.03 0.57 9.57
N LYS A 47 -0.42 1.79 9.26
CA LYS A 47 -1.79 2.25 9.49
C LYS A 47 -2.43 2.49 8.12
N PRO A 48 -3.24 1.51 7.63
CA PRO A 48 -3.93 1.65 6.34
C PRO A 48 -4.99 2.75 6.34
N THR A 49 -5.51 3.07 5.15
CA THR A 49 -6.45 4.18 4.94
C THR A 49 -7.79 3.99 5.67
N LEU A 50 -8.36 2.77 5.62
CA LEU A 50 -9.77 2.56 5.98
C LEU A 50 -9.99 1.68 7.21
N THR A 51 -8.98 1.46 8.03
CA THR A 51 -9.15 0.65 9.23
C THR A 51 -9.89 1.42 10.31
N ARG A 52 -10.77 0.71 11.07
CA ARG A 52 -11.58 1.30 12.13
C ARG A 52 -11.47 0.56 13.46
N GLU A 53 -11.34 -0.76 13.42
CA GLU A 53 -11.31 -1.62 14.61
C GLU A 53 -9.88 -2.07 14.88
N GLU A 54 -9.26 -2.77 13.97
CA GLU A 54 -7.84 -3.09 14.04
C GLU A 54 -7.08 -2.05 13.20
N ILE A 55 -6.74 -0.95 13.85
CA ILE A 55 -6.22 0.25 13.19
C ILE A 55 -4.86 -0.01 12.54
N PHE A 56 -3.98 -0.74 13.24
CA PHE A 56 -2.62 -0.99 12.78
C PHE A 56 -2.45 -2.40 12.26
N ARG A 57 -1.75 -2.53 11.14
CA ARG A 57 -1.55 -3.80 10.46
C ARG A 57 -0.06 -4.08 10.35
N ASN A 58 0.57 -4.34 11.51
CA ASN A 58 2.02 -4.39 11.65
C ASN A 58 2.62 -5.77 11.36
N SER A 59 1.85 -6.69 10.79
CA SER A 59 2.34 -8.01 10.37
C SER A 59 1.92 -8.29 8.93
N PHE A 60 2.63 -9.20 8.28
CA PHE A 60 2.35 -9.61 6.91
C PHE A 60 0.88 -10.06 6.75
N ASP A 61 0.42 -10.97 7.60
CA ASP A 61 -0.94 -11.53 7.49
C ASP A 61 -2.01 -10.47 7.71
N ARG A 62 -1.81 -9.55 8.64
CA ARG A 62 -2.77 -8.48 8.92
C ARG A 62 -2.82 -7.46 7.78
N ALA A 63 -1.68 -7.16 7.19
CA ALA A 63 -1.60 -6.28 6.03
C ALA A 63 -2.24 -6.95 4.81
N LEU A 64 -1.98 -8.24 4.59
CA LEU A 64 -2.57 -9.00 3.50
C LEU A 64 -4.09 -9.00 3.59
N SER A 65 -4.65 -9.24 4.77
CA SER A 65 -6.09 -9.18 4.99
C SER A 65 -6.68 -7.83 4.57
N TYR A 66 -6.01 -6.74 4.89
CA TYR A 66 -6.48 -5.41 4.49
C TYR A 66 -6.59 -5.28 2.97
N PHE A 67 -5.59 -5.74 2.24
CA PHE A 67 -5.57 -5.57 0.79
C PHE A 67 -6.52 -6.49 0.03
N ILE A 68 -6.75 -7.70 0.51
CA ILE A 68 -7.58 -8.68 -0.22
C ILE A 68 -8.78 -9.23 0.56
N GLY A 69 -8.94 -8.83 1.82
CA GLY A 69 -10.02 -9.33 2.68
C GLY A 69 -9.73 -10.70 3.26
N GLY A 70 -10.64 -11.21 4.04
CA GLY A 70 -10.68 -12.60 4.49
C GLY A 70 -10.56 -12.80 5.99
N ASP A 71 -9.44 -12.48 6.62
CA ASP A 71 -9.17 -12.86 7.99
C ASP A 71 -9.78 -11.91 9.04
N ILE A 72 -9.78 -10.62 8.76
CA ILE A 72 -10.29 -9.61 9.68
C ILE A 72 -11.64 -9.13 9.17
N ASN A 73 -12.66 -9.17 10.04
CA ASN A 73 -14.05 -8.94 9.64
C ASN A 73 -14.33 -7.60 8.95
N GLU A 74 -13.65 -6.53 9.36
CA GLU A 74 -13.86 -5.22 8.74
C GLU A 74 -13.27 -5.13 7.32
N ASP A 75 -12.38 -6.05 6.95
CA ASP A 75 -11.64 -5.98 5.70
C ASP A 75 -12.47 -6.43 4.50
N LYS A 76 -12.60 -5.55 3.53
CA LYS A 76 -13.33 -5.83 2.28
C LYS A 76 -12.38 -6.01 1.09
N GLY A 77 -11.08 -5.92 1.34
CA GLY A 77 -10.08 -6.01 0.28
C GLY A 77 -9.89 -4.68 -0.44
N PHE A 78 -9.05 -3.82 0.12
CA PHE A 78 -8.84 -2.48 -0.44
C PHE A 78 -8.34 -2.53 -1.90
N ALA A 79 -7.46 -3.48 -2.22
CA ALA A 79 -6.86 -3.58 -3.55
C ALA A 79 -7.83 -4.13 -4.60
N ILE A 80 -8.85 -4.88 -4.20
CA ILE A 80 -9.78 -5.53 -5.14
C ILE A 80 -11.09 -4.74 -5.32
N GLN A 81 -11.15 -3.51 -4.87
CA GLN A 81 -12.27 -2.62 -5.14
C GLN A 81 -12.26 -2.18 -6.62
N GLU A 82 -13.23 -1.38 -7.03
CA GLU A 82 -13.45 -1.01 -8.43
C GLU A 82 -12.46 0.05 -8.94
N TRP A 83 -11.18 -0.07 -8.60
CA TRP A 83 -10.16 0.90 -9.02
C TRP A 83 -9.89 0.81 -10.53
N LYS A 84 -9.95 1.96 -11.19
CA LYS A 84 -9.61 2.12 -12.61
C LYS A 84 -8.22 2.70 -12.78
N SER A 85 -7.84 3.62 -11.90
CA SER A 85 -6.51 4.21 -11.91
C SER A 85 -6.14 4.74 -10.53
N ILE A 86 -4.85 4.93 -10.31
CA ILE A 86 -4.31 5.56 -9.11
C ILE A 86 -3.29 6.59 -9.57
N ASP A 87 -3.58 7.87 -9.32
CA ASP A 87 -2.72 8.97 -9.75
C ASP A 87 -2.04 9.62 -8.56
N THR A 88 -0.80 10.05 -8.75
CA THR A 88 -0.10 10.87 -7.75
C THR A 88 -0.48 12.33 -7.99
N ASP A 89 -1.14 12.94 -7.01
CA ASP A 89 -1.52 14.35 -7.04
C ASP A 89 -0.36 15.22 -6.56
N GLN A 90 0.20 14.87 -5.39
CA GLN A 90 1.32 15.58 -4.79
C GLN A 90 2.30 14.58 -4.22
N ILE A 91 3.59 14.91 -4.26
CA ILE A 91 4.61 14.14 -3.59
C ILE A 91 5.70 15.06 -3.06
N ASN A 92 6.06 14.86 -1.80
CA ASN A 92 7.13 15.55 -1.12
C ASN A 92 8.14 14.51 -0.66
N ILE A 93 9.40 14.72 -0.96
CA ILE A 93 10.46 13.75 -0.70
C ILE A 93 11.52 14.38 0.18
N LEU A 94 11.91 13.67 1.25
CA LEU A 94 13.00 14.06 2.13
C LEU A 94 14.03 12.94 2.13
N ILE A 95 15.28 13.28 1.84
CA ILE A 95 16.40 12.34 1.92
C ILE A 95 17.48 13.02 2.72
N GLU A 96 17.66 12.62 4.00
CA GLU A 96 18.63 13.20 4.92
C GLU A 96 19.13 12.13 5.89
N ASP A 97 20.42 12.05 6.08
CA ASP A 97 21.05 11.20 7.10
C ASP A 97 20.54 9.76 7.14
N GLY A 98 20.36 9.17 5.96
CA GLY A 98 19.83 7.82 5.83
C GLY A 98 18.32 7.70 5.95
N LEU A 99 17.61 8.79 6.20
CA LEU A 99 16.15 8.81 6.18
C LEU A 99 15.66 9.04 4.76
N ILE A 100 14.71 8.22 4.33
CA ILE A 100 14.06 8.36 3.03
C ILE A 100 12.56 8.40 3.30
N ILE A 101 11.95 9.56 3.12
CA ILE A 101 10.54 9.75 3.44
C ILE A 101 9.82 10.36 2.23
N ALA A 102 8.67 9.81 1.90
CA ALA A 102 7.75 10.38 0.91
C ALA A 102 6.42 10.67 1.60
N MET A 103 5.95 11.89 1.46
CA MET A 103 4.59 12.29 1.88
C MET A 103 3.87 12.88 0.70
N GLY A 104 2.67 12.43 0.46
CA GLY A 104 1.93 12.91 -0.70
C GLY A 104 0.46 12.61 -0.65
N VAL A 105 -0.17 12.80 -1.81
CA VAL A 105 -1.58 12.54 -2.01
C VAL A 105 -1.74 11.65 -3.24
N LEU A 106 -2.47 10.55 -3.06
CA LEU A 106 -2.87 9.67 -4.15
C LEU A 106 -4.37 9.80 -4.38
N ASN A 107 -4.76 9.84 -5.64
CA ASN A 107 -6.16 9.80 -6.05
C ASN A 107 -6.49 8.38 -6.54
N PHE A 108 -7.28 7.65 -5.77
CA PHE A 108 -7.79 6.34 -6.17
C PHE A 108 -9.10 6.56 -6.90
N LYS A 109 -9.12 6.24 -8.17
CA LYS A 109 -10.27 6.54 -9.05
C LYS A 109 -11.05 5.27 -9.39
N SER A 110 -12.34 5.31 -9.07
CA SER A 110 -13.35 4.40 -9.54
C SER A 110 -14.40 5.24 -10.26
N ASP A 111 -15.70 5.10 -9.98
CA ASP A 111 -16.70 6.07 -10.40
C ASP A 111 -16.61 7.37 -9.60
N GLU A 112 -16.00 7.26 -8.42
CA GLU A 112 -15.69 8.40 -7.53
C GLU A 112 -14.18 8.51 -7.35
N VAL A 113 -13.73 9.60 -6.74
CA VAL A 113 -12.32 9.82 -6.43
C VAL A 113 -12.13 9.78 -4.91
N PHE A 114 -11.26 8.87 -4.45
CA PHE A 114 -10.83 8.83 -3.05
C PHE A 114 -9.45 9.45 -2.95
N LYS A 115 -9.35 10.60 -2.29
CA LYS A 115 -8.07 11.25 -2.02
C LYS A 115 -7.49 10.69 -0.73
N VAL A 116 -6.27 10.25 -0.81
CA VAL A 116 -5.57 9.61 0.31
C VAL A 116 -4.26 10.34 0.56
N ALA A 117 -4.08 10.85 1.77
CA ALA A 117 -2.77 11.34 2.20
C ALA A 117 -1.96 10.14 2.70
N PHE A 118 -0.70 10.08 2.31
CA PHE A 118 0.16 8.97 2.72
C PHE A 118 1.54 9.45 3.17
N THR A 119 2.16 8.66 4.02
CA THR A 119 3.56 8.78 4.39
C THR A 119 4.19 7.41 4.27
N PHE A 120 5.27 7.33 3.47
CA PHE A 120 6.14 6.15 3.41
C PHE A 120 7.50 6.54 3.99
N MET A 121 7.95 5.80 5.01
CA MET A 121 9.35 5.80 5.38
C MET A 121 9.98 4.59 4.73
N LEU A 122 10.99 4.81 3.88
CA LEU A 122 11.60 3.78 3.07
C LEU A 122 13.00 3.44 3.60
N LYS A 123 13.40 2.20 3.36
CA LYS A 123 14.74 1.71 3.70
C LYS A 123 15.26 0.89 2.53
N GLU A 124 16.57 1.00 2.27
CA GLU A 124 17.20 0.13 1.28
C GLU A 124 17.37 -1.28 1.84
N SER A 125 17.01 -2.27 1.03
CA SER A 125 17.17 -3.68 1.35
C SER A 125 17.58 -4.40 0.06
N ASN A 126 18.80 -4.92 0.02
CA ASN A 126 19.36 -5.60 -1.15
C ASN A 126 19.24 -4.75 -2.42
N SER A 127 19.60 -3.47 -2.33
CA SER A 127 19.57 -2.47 -3.42
C SER A 127 18.18 -2.00 -3.83
N ASP A 128 17.12 -2.49 -3.20
CA ASP A 128 15.74 -2.05 -3.44
C ASP A 128 15.22 -1.24 -2.27
N LEU A 129 14.31 -0.30 -2.56
CA LEU A 129 13.60 0.42 -1.52
C LEU A 129 12.39 -0.39 -1.06
N LYS A 130 12.18 -0.44 0.27
CA LYS A 130 10.99 -1.07 0.84
C LYS A 130 10.45 -0.23 2.00
N ILE A 131 9.17 -0.37 2.27
CA ILE A 131 8.48 0.41 3.30
C ILE A 131 8.79 -0.14 4.70
N LYS A 132 9.25 0.76 5.55
CA LYS A 132 9.45 0.54 6.98
C LYS A 132 8.27 1.06 7.79
N VAL A 133 7.71 2.21 7.39
CA VAL A 133 6.54 2.81 8.03
C VAL A 133 5.60 3.33 6.94
N HIS A 134 4.32 3.04 7.08
CA HIS A 134 3.29 3.51 6.16
C HIS A 134 2.09 4.01 6.97
N HIS A 135 1.74 5.25 6.79
CA HIS A 135 0.54 5.84 7.39
C HIS A 135 -0.30 6.47 6.28
N SER A 136 -1.56 6.08 6.19
CA SER A 136 -2.49 6.62 5.20
C SER A 136 -3.81 7.02 5.84
N SER A 137 -4.44 8.07 5.30
CA SER A 137 -5.74 8.52 5.74
C SER A 137 -6.51 9.18 4.60
N LEU A 138 -7.84 9.13 4.68
CA LEU A 138 -8.68 9.83 3.72
C LEU A 138 -8.62 11.33 3.95
N ILE A 139 -8.59 12.07 2.86
CA ILE A 139 -8.77 13.52 2.87
C ILE A 139 -10.24 13.78 2.63
N LYS A 140 -10.87 14.41 3.59
CA LYS A 140 -12.31 14.75 3.54
C LYS A 140 -12.53 16.18 3.20
#